data_31d1c9569cd6ed51b212d826134b2cd8
#
_entry.id   31d1c9569cd6ed51b212d826134b2cd8
#
_cell.length_a   1.000
_cell.length_b   1.000
_cell.length_c   1.000
_cell.angle_alpha   90.00
_cell.angle_beta   90.00
_cell.angle_gamma   90.00
#
_symmetry.space_group_name_H-M   'P 1'
#
loop_
_entity.id
_entity.type
_entity.pdbx_description
1 polymer ?
#
loop_
_entity_poly.entity_id
_entity_poly.type
_entity_poly.pdbx_seq_one_letter_code
_entity_poly.pdbx_strand_id
1 'polypeptide(L)'
;MTHIALENNNYLNVEVTGSLDLPKIIFSNSLGSDLRMWNPQVEAMKNKYCIIRYDKRGHGKSSPAQGPYSFDMLENDVIKIMDDLEIEKANFVGLSMGGMTSLGLALKHHKRFDKFVCCAARADMPPPMQDGWNQRIAVVKDNDTAGVVNGSLERWY
;
A
#
# COMPACT_ATOMS: atom_id res chain seq x y z
N MET A 1 -7.79 -5.79 14.43
CA MET A 1 -6.75 -4.79 14.14
C MET A 1 -5.48 -5.23 14.83
N THR A 2 -4.39 -5.27 14.09
CA THR A 2 -3.07 -5.63 14.61
C THR A 2 -2.10 -4.52 14.24
N HIS A 3 -1.21 -4.15 15.15
CA HIS A 3 -0.12 -3.23 14.85
C HIS A 3 1.15 -4.03 14.63
N ILE A 4 1.74 -3.89 13.45
CA ILE A 4 3.03 -4.44 13.12
C ILE A 4 4.08 -3.38 13.46
N ALA A 5 4.96 -3.70 14.42
CA ALA A 5 5.98 -2.78 14.87
C ALA A 5 7.04 -2.52 13.79
N LEU A 6 7.39 -1.26 13.62
CA LEU A 6 8.48 -0.77 12.80
C LEU A 6 9.58 -0.17 13.70
N GLU A 7 10.68 0.24 13.10
CA GLU A 7 11.75 0.94 13.79
C GLU A 7 11.27 2.28 14.39
N ASN A 8 11.97 2.76 15.43
CA ASN A 8 11.74 4.06 16.08
C ASN A 8 10.31 4.22 16.64
N ASN A 9 9.74 3.17 17.24
CA ASN A 9 8.38 3.14 17.81
C ASN A 9 7.27 3.44 16.79
N ASN A 10 7.54 3.32 15.50
CA ASN A 10 6.52 3.38 14.47
C ASN A 10 5.80 2.03 14.33
N TYR A 11 4.65 2.03 13.67
CA TYR A 11 3.87 0.83 13.39
C TYR A 11 3.06 0.95 12.11
N LEU A 12 2.68 -0.19 11.57
CA LEU A 12 1.68 -0.32 10.51
C LEU A 12 0.37 -0.81 11.12
N ASN A 13 -0.72 -0.16 10.76
CA ASN A 13 -2.07 -0.64 11.05
C ASN A 13 -2.45 -1.72 10.02
N VAL A 14 -2.74 -2.93 10.52
CA VAL A 14 -3.04 -4.10 9.70
C VAL A 14 -4.37 -4.69 10.12
N GLU A 15 -5.18 -5.08 9.15
CA GLU A 15 -6.42 -5.83 9.36
C GLU A 15 -6.35 -7.16 8.61
N VAL A 16 -6.67 -8.25 9.32
CA VAL A 16 -6.80 -9.60 8.77
C VAL A 16 -8.27 -10.00 8.83
N THR A 17 -8.83 -10.44 7.72
CA THR A 17 -10.22 -10.88 7.59
C THR A 17 -10.29 -12.23 6.88
N GLY A 18 -11.08 -13.16 7.39
CA GLY A 18 -11.20 -14.53 6.90
C GLY A 18 -10.34 -15.51 7.71
N SER A 19 -10.46 -16.81 7.41
CA SER A 19 -9.68 -17.85 8.09
C SER A 19 -8.23 -17.87 7.61
N LEU A 20 -7.29 -18.08 8.53
CA LEU A 20 -5.87 -18.27 8.22
C LEU A 20 -5.58 -19.53 7.40
N ASP A 21 -6.52 -20.50 7.35
CA ASP A 21 -6.37 -21.71 6.52
C ASP A 21 -6.62 -21.44 5.03
N LEU A 22 -7.26 -20.31 4.71
CA LEU A 22 -7.56 -19.93 3.33
C LEU A 22 -6.32 -19.35 2.62
N PRO A 23 -6.30 -19.38 1.27
CA PRO A 23 -5.24 -18.70 0.51
C PRO A 23 -5.15 -17.22 0.88
N LYS A 24 -3.93 -16.72 1.10
CA LYS A 24 -3.69 -15.34 1.55
C LYS A 24 -3.70 -14.37 0.37
N ILE A 25 -4.30 -13.19 0.60
CA ILE A 25 -4.25 -12.08 -0.35
C ILE A 25 -3.98 -10.78 0.39
N ILE A 26 -2.97 -10.04 -0.05
CA ILE A 26 -2.57 -8.75 0.52
C ILE A 26 -3.03 -7.65 -0.41
N PHE A 27 -3.75 -6.67 0.12
CA PHE A 27 -4.19 -5.48 -0.61
C PHE A 27 -3.36 -4.25 -0.21
N SER A 28 -2.82 -3.55 -1.20
CA SER A 28 -1.99 -2.37 -1.03
C SER A 28 -2.60 -1.16 -1.73
N ASN A 29 -2.83 -0.10 -0.96
CA ASN A 29 -3.64 1.07 -1.32
C ASN A 29 -2.96 2.00 -2.34
N SER A 30 -3.74 2.92 -2.92
CA SER A 30 -3.28 4.10 -3.62
C SER A 30 -2.65 5.13 -2.66
N LEU A 31 -1.92 6.10 -3.19
CA LEU A 31 -1.48 7.30 -2.47
C LEU A 31 -2.69 8.11 -2.02
N GLY A 32 -2.68 8.61 -0.79
CA GLY A 32 -3.75 9.42 -0.23
C GLY A 32 -5.01 8.65 0.14
N SER A 33 -4.96 7.32 0.21
CA SER A 33 -6.06 6.46 0.63
C SER A 33 -5.63 5.51 1.75
N ASP A 34 -6.59 4.95 2.45
CA ASP A 34 -6.36 3.96 3.52
C ASP A 34 -6.95 2.59 3.17
N LEU A 35 -6.77 1.61 4.07
CA LEU A 35 -7.22 0.23 3.86
C LEU A 35 -8.73 0.08 3.60
N ARG A 36 -9.55 1.08 3.96
CA ARG A 36 -11.00 1.05 3.75
C ARG A 36 -11.40 1.10 2.28
N MET A 37 -10.53 1.58 1.40
CA MET A 37 -10.80 1.56 -0.05
C MET A 37 -11.07 0.15 -0.58
N TRP A 38 -10.61 -0.88 0.13
CA TRP A 38 -10.77 -2.29 -0.23
C TRP A 38 -12.01 -2.95 0.41
N ASN A 39 -12.88 -2.20 1.12
CA ASN A 39 -14.06 -2.77 1.77
C ASN A 39 -14.95 -3.59 0.82
N PRO A 40 -15.25 -3.14 -0.43
CA PRO A 40 -16.06 -3.92 -1.36
C PRO A 40 -15.40 -5.27 -1.73
N GLN A 41 -14.07 -5.29 -1.93
CA GLN A 41 -13.34 -6.51 -2.26
C GLN A 41 -13.31 -7.48 -1.06
N VAL A 42 -13.16 -6.94 0.16
CA VAL A 42 -13.24 -7.75 1.38
C VAL A 42 -14.57 -8.46 1.46
N GLU A 43 -15.68 -7.74 1.34
CA GLU A 43 -17.03 -8.34 1.40
C GLU A 43 -17.22 -9.43 0.34
N ALA A 44 -16.73 -9.23 -0.86
CA ALA A 44 -16.84 -10.18 -1.95
C ALA A 44 -15.95 -11.43 -1.78
N MET A 45 -14.85 -11.33 -1.05
CA MET A 45 -13.78 -12.33 -1.08
C MET A 45 -13.49 -13.00 0.27
N LYS A 46 -13.95 -12.47 1.40
CA LYS A 46 -13.63 -12.95 2.76
C LYS A 46 -13.95 -14.42 3.05
N ASN A 47 -14.87 -15.02 2.30
CA ASN A 47 -15.23 -16.45 2.43
C ASN A 47 -14.31 -17.37 1.61
N LYS A 48 -13.45 -16.81 0.75
CA LYS A 48 -12.55 -17.57 -0.15
C LYS A 48 -11.09 -17.31 0.13
N TYR A 49 -10.76 -16.20 0.80
CA TYR A 49 -9.41 -15.77 1.07
C TYR A 49 -9.25 -15.28 2.52
N CYS A 50 -8.07 -15.51 3.07
CA CYS A 50 -7.57 -14.74 4.20
C CYS A 50 -7.04 -13.41 3.65
N ILE A 51 -7.72 -12.32 3.95
CA ILE A 51 -7.47 -11.00 3.38
C ILE A 51 -6.68 -10.17 4.37
N ILE A 52 -5.50 -9.71 3.96
CA ILE A 52 -4.64 -8.82 4.71
C ILE A 52 -4.70 -7.46 4.04
N ARG A 53 -5.09 -6.44 4.80
CA ARG A 53 -5.07 -5.03 4.39
C ARG A 53 -4.25 -4.24 5.37
N TYR A 54 -3.58 -3.22 4.91
CA TYR A 54 -2.78 -2.38 5.77
C TYR A 54 -2.80 -0.93 5.30
N ASP A 55 -2.64 -0.03 6.23
CA ASP A 55 -2.35 1.36 5.94
C ASP A 55 -0.84 1.49 5.75
N LYS A 56 -0.41 2.08 4.63
CA LYS A 56 1.01 2.37 4.43
C LYS A 56 1.50 3.38 5.47
N ARG A 57 2.80 3.44 5.68
CA ARG A 57 3.39 4.49 6.53
C ARG A 57 2.93 5.88 6.05
N GLY A 58 2.57 6.74 7.00
CA GLY A 58 2.02 8.07 6.73
C GLY A 58 0.59 8.11 6.20
N HIS A 59 -0.13 6.96 6.17
CA HIS A 59 -1.52 6.87 5.74
C HIS A 59 -2.40 6.25 6.82
N GLY A 60 -3.68 6.58 6.79
CA GLY A 60 -4.70 5.99 7.65
C GLY A 60 -4.33 6.06 9.14
N LYS A 61 -4.23 4.89 9.78
CA LYS A 61 -3.86 4.75 11.19
C LYS A 61 -2.42 4.30 11.41
N SER A 62 -1.62 4.13 10.35
CA SER A 62 -0.20 3.84 10.47
C SER A 62 0.61 5.06 10.88
N SER A 63 1.72 4.84 11.58
CA SER A 63 2.59 5.93 12.02
C SER A 63 3.14 6.73 10.83
N PRO A 64 3.24 8.06 10.97
CA PRO A 64 3.99 8.90 10.05
C PRO A 64 5.49 8.73 10.33
N ALA A 65 6.14 7.78 9.69
CA ALA A 65 7.59 7.63 9.79
C ALA A 65 8.30 8.80 9.10
N GLN A 66 9.49 9.14 9.57
CA GLN A 66 10.30 10.20 8.95
C GLN A 66 10.69 9.80 7.53
N GLY A 67 10.46 10.70 6.56
CA GLY A 67 10.85 10.51 5.16
C GLY A 67 12.33 10.87 4.90
N PRO A 68 12.76 10.77 3.65
CA PRO A 68 11.96 10.42 2.49
C PRO A 68 11.63 8.92 2.43
N TYR A 69 10.45 8.58 1.90
CA TYR A 69 10.05 7.19 1.68
C TYR A 69 10.56 6.70 0.33
N SER A 70 10.96 5.44 0.28
CA SER A 70 11.35 4.74 -0.96
C SER A 70 10.43 3.55 -1.22
N PHE A 71 10.42 3.05 -2.46
CA PHE A 71 9.72 1.80 -2.75
C PHE A 71 10.33 0.62 -2.02
N ASP A 72 11.65 0.59 -1.81
CA ASP A 72 12.30 -0.45 -0.99
C ASP A 72 11.74 -0.48 0.44
N MET A 73 11.48 0.68 1.06
CA MET A 73 10.84 0.73 2.37
C MET A 73 9.41 0.17 2.32
N LEU A 74 8.63 0.53 1.29
CA LEU A 74 7.25 0.03 1.15
C LEU A 74 7.20 -1.47 0.86
N GLU A 75 8.15 -2.00 0.11
CA GLU A 75 8.32 -3.42 -0.15
C GLU A 75 8.67 -4.17 1.14
N ASN A 76 9.65 -3.66 1.90
CA ASN A 76 10.07 -4.24 3.18
C ASN A 76 8.94 -4.20 4.22
N ASP A 77 8.06 -3.19 4.20
CA ASP A 77 6.87 -3.16 5.04
C ASP A 77 5.94 -4.35 4.76
N VAL A 78 5.75 -4.69 3.48
CA VAL A 78 4.92 -5.86 3.10
C VAL A 78 5.58 -7.16 3.56
N ILE A 79 6.88 -7.29 3.36
CA ILE A 79 7.61 -8.49 3.82
C ILE A 79 7.53 -8.62 5.33
N LYS A 80 7.72 -7.51 6.07
CA LYS A 80 7.58 -7.51 7.52
C LYS A 80 6.18 -7.90 7.99
N ILE A 81 5.13 -7.42 7.33
CA ILE A 81 3.75 -7.85 7.63
C ILE A 81 3.63 -9.36 7.44
N MET A 82 4.17 -9.90 6.35
CA MET A 82 4.13 -11.35 6.10
C MET A 82 4.90 -12.13 7.16
N ASP A 83 6.08 -11.66 7.56
CA ASP A 83 6.92 -12.33 8.55
C ASP A 83 6.26 -12.32 9.94
N ASP A 84 5.73 -11.17 10.38
CA ASP A 84 5.08 -11.03 11.69
C ASP A 84 3.74 -11.81 11.77
N LEU A 85 3.09 -12.06 10.61
CA LEU A 85 1.89 -12.88 10.52
C LEU A 85 2.17 -14.35 10.16
N GLU A 86 3.44 -14.74 10.11
CA GLU A 86 3.90 -16.10 9.74
C GLU A 86 3.35 -16.57 8.38
N ILE A 87 3.22 -15.63 7.42
CA ILE A 87 2.75 -15.90 6.06
C ILE A 87 3.94 -16.23 5.18
N GLU A 88 4.08 -17.50 4.79
CA GLU A 88 5.13 -17.92 3.87
C GLU A 88 4.91 -17.38 2.45
N LYS A 89 3.67 -17.52 1.94
CA LYS A 89 3.28 -17.06 0.60
C LYS A 89 1.90 -16.41 0.59
N ALA A 90 1.74 -15.42 -0.29
CA ALA A 90 0.46 -14.73 -0.50
C ALA A 90 0.27 -14.35 -1.98
N ASN A 91 -0.96 -13.99 -2.34
CA ASN A 91 -1.25 -13.19 -3.53
C ASN A 91 -1.14 -11.71 -3.16
N PHE A 92 -0.77 -10.87 -4.11
CA PHE A 92 -0.65 -9.43 -3.87
C PHE A 92 -1.46 -8.63 -4.89
N VAL A 93 -2.27 -7.70 -4.41
CA VAL A 93 -3.06 -6.78 -5.24
C VAL A 93 -2.71 -5.36 -4.84
N GLY A 94 -2.19 -4.59 -5.78
CA GLY A 94 -1.82 -3.20 -5.54
C GLY A 94 -2.47 -2.24 -6.52
N LEU A 95 -2.97 -1.11 -6.02
CA LEU A 95 -3.49 -0.02 -6.83
C LEU A 95 -2.55 1.18 -6.80
N SER A 96 -2.21 1.74 -7.96
CA SER A 96 -1.37 2.94 -8.11
C SER A 96 -0.03 2.78 -7.36
N MET A 97 0.22 3.51 -6.28
CA MET A 97 1.41 3.35 -5.44
C MET A 97 1.56 1.90 -4.93
N GLY A 98 0.45 1.22 -4.57
CA GLY A 98 0.46 -0.20 -4.24
C GLY A 98 0.81 -1.09 -5.42
N GLY A 99 0.40 -0.71 -6.62
CA GLY A 99 0.80 -1.38 -7.86
C GLY A 99 2.29 -1.19 -8.16
N MET A 100 2.86 -0.01 -7.93
CA MET A 100 4.32 0.22 -8.05
C MET A 100 5.08 -0.61 -7.02
N THR A 101 4.58 -0.72 -5.78
CA THR A 101 5.14 -1.63 -4.76
C THR A 101 5.12 -3.09 -5.24
N SER A 102 4.05 -3.52 -5.95
CA SER A 102 3.98 -4.89 -6.49
C SER A 102 5.07 -5.18 -7.53
N LEU A 103 5.47 -4.19 -8.32
CA LEU A 103 6.56 -4.35 -9.30
C LEU A 103 7.90 -4.64 -8.61
N GLY A 104 8.22 -3.89 -7.57
CA GLY A 104 9.43 -4.13 -6.77
C GLY A 104 9.41 -5.48 -6.05
N LEU A 105 8.28 -5.83 -5.43
CA LEU A 105 8.10 -7.14 -4.79
C LEU A 105 8.27 -8.29 -5.81
N ALA A 106 7.75 -8.15 -7.02
CA ALA A 106 7.91 -9.15 -8.07
C ALA A 106 9.37 -9.31 -8.52
N LEU A 107 10.15 -8.24 -8.51
CA LEU A 107 11.57 -8.28 -8.87
C LEU A 107 12.44 -8.89 -7.76
N LYS A 108 12.20 -8.51 -6.49
CA LYS A 108 13.11 -8.82 -5.39
C LYS A 108 12.63 -9.97 -4.49
N HIS A 109 11.31 -10.15 -4.37
CA HIS A 109 10.68 -11.05 -3.40
C HIS A 109 9.70 -12.04 -4.05
N HIS A 110 9.82 -12.31 -5.37
CA HIS A 110 8.88 -13.16 -6.12
C HIS A 110 8.61 -14.53 -5.47
N LYS A 111 9.56 -15.09 -4.72
CA LYS A 111 9.40 -16.38 -4.03
C LYS A 111 8.36 -16.37 -2.90
N ARG A 112 8.03 -15.17 -2.39
CA ARG A 112 7.05 -14.97 -1.32
C ARG A 112 5.62 -14.77 -1.86
N PHE A 113 5.45 -14.76 -3.17
CA PHE A 113 4.15 -14.48 -3.79
C PHE A 113 3.79 -15.49 -4.85
N ASP A 114 2.51 -15.88 -4.90
CA ASP A 114 1.99 -16.77 -5.94
C ASP A 114 1.54 -15.98 -7.18
N LYS A 115 0.85 -14.86 -6.97
CA LYS A 115 0.34 -14.01 -8.06
C LYS A 115 0.40 -12.54 -7.67
N PHE A 116 0.58 -11.69 -8.69
CA PHE A 116 0.49 -10.24 -8.58
C PHE A 116 -0.62 -9.68 -9.45
N VAL A 117 -1.38 -8.73 -8.91
CA VAL A 117 -2.31 -7.89 -9.67
C VAL A 117 -1.87 -6.45 -9.50
N CYS A 118 -1.34 -5.88 -10.56
CA CYS A 118 -0.86 -4.50 -10.61
C CYS A 118 -1.88 -3.62 -11.32
N CYS A 119 -2.62 -2.81 -10.55
CA CYS A 119 -3.68 -1.96 -11.07
C CYS A 119 -3.22 -0.51 -11.17
N ALA A 120 -3.49 0.14 -12.31
CA ALA A 120 -3.27 1.57 -12.54
C ALA A 120 -1.89 2.07 -12.08
N ALA A 121 -0.84 1.31 -12.36
CA ALA A 121 0.54 1.62 -11.97
C ALA A 121 1.47 1.63 -13.19
N ARG A 122 2.62 2.25 -13.01
CA ARG A 122 3.67 2.39 -14.03
C ARG A 122 5.02 1.98 -13.47
N ALA A 123 5.87 1.50 -14.33
CA ALA A 123 7.27 1.19 -14.01
C ALA A 123 8.23 2.36 -14.33
N ASP A 124 7.75 3.40 -15.02
CA ASP A 124 8.52 4.55 -15.45
C ASP A 124 7.92 5.89 -15.00
N MET A 125 8.69 6.96 -15.10
CA MET A 125 8.27 8.33 -14.78
C MET A 125 8.73 9.26 -15.90
N PRO A 126 8.00 9.36 -17.03
CA PRO A 126 8.35 10.26 -18.11
C PRO A 126 8.29 11.73 -17.67
N PRO A 127 9.12 12.63 -18.27
CA PRO A 127 9.26 14.01 -17.84
C PRO A 127 7.97 14.79 -17.59
N PRO A 128 6.93 14.74 -18.45
CA PRO A 128 5.68 15.47 -18.20
C PRO A 128 4.97 15.03 -16.92
N MET A 129 5.09 13.76 -16.53
CA MET A 129 4.53 13.27 -15.28
C MET A 129 5.37 13.71 -14.08
N GLN A 130 6.68 13.75 -14.23
CA GLN A 130 7.59 14.24 -13.19
C GLN A 130 7.29 15.70 -12.84
N ASP A 131 7.04 16.54 -13.83
CA ASP A 131 6.66 17.94 -13.64
C ASP A 131 5.33 18.06 -12.86
N GLY A 132 4.34 17.26 -13.21
CA GLY A 132 3.07 17.21 -12.48
C GLY A 132 3.24 16.78 -11.01
N TRP A 133 4.14 15.84 -10.73
CA TRP A 133 4.48 15.46 -9.36
C TRP A 133 5.24 16.56 -8.62
N ASN A 134 6.18 17.23 -9.26
CA ASN A 134 6.93 18.34 -8.66
C ASN A 134 5.99 19.49 -8.26
N GLN A 135 5.00 19.83 -9.10
CA GLN A 135 3.97 20.81 -8.77
C GLN A 135 3.15 20.40 -7.53
N ARG A 136 2.69 19.14 -7.47
CA ARG A 136 1.95 18.62 -6.30
C ARG A 136 2.78 18.64 -5.03
N ILE A 137 4.05 18.28 -5.12
CA ILE A 137 4.99 18.35 -3.99
C ILE A 137 5.15 19.79 -3.51
N ALA A 138 5.27 20.76 -4.40
CA ALA A 138 5.33 22.18 -4.04
C ALA A 138 4.06 22.62 -3.29
N VAL A 139 2.87 22.27 -3.81
CA VAL A 139 1.59 22.59 -3.13
C VAL A 139 1.54 22.00 -1.73
N VAL A 140 1.97 20.75 -1.54
CA VAL A 140 1.99 20.10 -0.21
C VAL A 140 2.99 20.77 0.73
N LYS A 141 4.14 21.22 0.23
CA LYS A 141 5.13 21.94 1.06
C LYS A 141 4.60 23.29 1.56
N ASP A 142 3.80 23.96 0.75
CA ASP A 142 3.28 25.30 1.07
C ASP A 142 1.96 25.25 1.87
N ASN A 143 1.13 24.20 1.67
CA ASN A 143 -0.24 24.14 2.18
C ASN A 143 -0.59 22.82 2.87
N ASP A 144 0.39 22.00 3.22
CA ASP A 144 0.20 20.63 3.70
C ASP A 144 -0.61 19.77 2.72
N THR A 145 -1.03 18.59 3.16
CA THR A 145 -1.85 17.67 2.35
C THR A 145 -3.23 18.25 2.01
N ALA A 146 -3.73 19.21 2.77
CA ALA A 146 -4.99 19.90 2.50
C ALA A 146 -4.99 20.58 1.13
N GLY A 147 -3.86 21.13 0.70
CA GLY A 147 -3.72 21.81 -0.60
C GLY A 147 -3.95 20.93 -1.83
N VAL A 148 -3.86 19.60 -1.71
CA VAL A 148 -4.06 18.68 -2.83
C VAL A 148 -5.40 17.94 -2.81
N VAL A 149 -6.27 18.20 -1.81
CA VAL A 149 -7.54 17.48 -1.64
C VAL A 149 -8.47 17.70 -2.81
N ASN A 150 -8.81 18.96 -3.13
CA ASN A 150 -9.78 19.28 -4.18
C ASN A 150 -9.34 18.73 -5.54
N GLY A 151 -8.11 19.00 -5.95
CA GLY A 151 -7.58 18.47 -7.22
C GLY A 151 -7.43 16.94 -7.25
N SER A 152 -7.43 16.26 -6.10
CA SER A 152 -7.50 14.81 -6.03
C SER A 152 -8.94 14.32 -6.20
N LEU A 153 -9.92 14.98 -5.57
CA LEU A 153 -11.34 14.65 -5.73
C LEU A 153 -11.80 14.83 -7.17
N GLU A 154 -11.51 15.99 -7.79
CA GLU A 154 -11.85 16.27 -9.20
C GLU A 154 -11.27 15.26 -10.19
N ARG A 155 -10.16 14.61 -9.85
CA ARG A 155 -9.51 13.62 -10.72
C ARG A 155 -10.07 12.22 -10.54
N TRP A 156 -10.63 11.90 -9.36
CA TRP A 156 -11.09 10.56 -9.02
C TRP A 156 -12.60 10.38 -9.14
N TYR A 157 -13.34 11.48 -9.14
CA TYR A 157 -14.80 11.54 -9.23
C TYR A 157 -15.29 12.56 -10.28
#